data_f4dfd6907766e03c6d3715176bbf626c
#
_entry.id   f4dfd6907766e03c6d3715176bbf626c
#
_cell.length_a   1.000
_cell.length_b   1.000
_cell.length_c   1.000
_cell.angle_alpha   90.00
_cell.angle_beta   90.00
_cell.angle_gamma   90.00
#
_symmetry.space_group_name_H-M   'P 1'
#
loop_
_entity.id
_entity.type
_entity.pdbx_description
1 polymer ?
#
loop_
_entity_poly.entity_id
_entity_poly.type
_entity_poly.pdbx_seq_one_letter_code
_entity_poly.pdbx_strand_id
1 'polypeptide(L)'
;FNSVQVPHYNYVGDSILGYKSHMGAGSITSNVKSDKTLVVVKDHDEKIETGLKKFGAMLGDYVEVGCNSVLNPGTVIGSHTNVYPLSSVRGVVPANSIYKNRSEVVEKR
;
A
#
# COMPACT_ATOMS: atom_id res chain seq x y z
N PHE A 1 1.76 11.92 7.78
CA PHE A 1 0.91 13.11 7.72
C PHE A 1 -0.09 13.15 8.87
N ASN A 2 -0.82 14.24 8.98
CA ASN A 2 -1.75 14.47 10.09
C ASN A 2 -2.85 13.43 10.14
N SER A 3 -3.25 13.05 11.36
CA SER A 3 -4.36 12.14 11.63
C SER A 3 -4.21 10.75 11.02
N VAL A 4 -2.99 10.31 10.75
CA VAL A 4 -2.72 8.93 10.35
C VAL A 4 -2.99 8.00 11.53
N GLN A 5 -3.62 6.87 11.28
CA GLN A 5 -3.93 5.87 12.30
C GLN A 5 -3.25 4.54 11.98
N VAL A 6 -2.33 4.13 12.85
CA VAL A 6 -1.62 2.85 12.77
C VAL A 6 -1.67 2.21 14.17
N PRO A 7 -2.87 1.80 14.62
CA PRO A 7 -3.10 1.59 16.05
C PRO A 7 -2.64 0.27 16.64
N HIS A 8 -2.48 -0.81 15.87
CA HIS A 8 -2.34 -2.15 16.45
C HIS A 8 -1.39 -3.06 15.70
N TYR A 9 -0.23 -3.39 16.31
CA TYR A 9 0.68 -4.43 15.81
C TYR A 9 1.01 -4.30 14.34
N ASN A 10 1.35 -3.09 13.91
CA ASN A 10 1.69 -2.82 12.53
C ASN A 10 3.21 -2.69 12.38
N TYR A 11 3.70 -3.02 11.20
CA TYR A 11 5.02 -2.60 10.77
C TYR A 11 4.88 -1.65 9.59
N VAL A 12 5.43 -0.47 9.72
CA VAL A 12 5.41 0.55 8.67
C VAL A 12 6.83 1.01 8.46
N GLY A 13 7.45 0.58 7.38
CA GLY A 13 8.83 0.91 7.07
C GLY A 13 8.97 1.67 5.76
N ASP A 14 9.77 2.74 5.76
CA ASP A 14 10.14 3.49 4.57
C ASP A 14 8.95 3.85 3.68
N SER A 15 7.86 4.33 4.29
CA SER A 15 6.58 4.55 3.63
C SER A 15 6.07 5.97 3.84
N ILE A 16 5.15 6.39 2.97
CA ILE A 16 4.44 7.66 3.09
C ILE A 16 2.96 7.35 3.26
N LEU A 17 2.37 7.84 4.35
CA LEU A 17 0.97 7.64 4.66
C LEU A 17 0.23 8.98 4.55
N GLY A 18 -0.76 9.03 3.69
CA GLY A 18 -1.52 10.25 3.43
C GLY A 18 -2.41 10.69 4.59
N TYR A 19 -3.03 11.84 4.44
CA TYR A 19 -3.89 12.44 5.45
C TYR A 19 -5.06 11.53 5.79
N LYS A 20 -5.27 11.28 7.09
CA LYS A 20 -6.33 10.38 7.59
C LYS A 20 -6.32 8.97 6.98
N SER A 21 -5.18 8.50 6.52
CA SER A 21 -5.06 7.10 6.13
C SER A 21 -5.09 6.22 7.38
N HIS A 22 -5.59 4.98 7.23
CA HIS A 22 -5.75 4.05 8.33
C HIS A 22 -5.22 2.68 7.95
N MET A 23 -4.42 2.10 8.84
CA MET A 23 -3.95 0.73 8.67
C MET A 23 -4.58 -0.15 9.74
N GLY A 24 -5.34 -1.15 9.33
CA GLY A 24 -5.95 -2.10 10.24
C GLY A 24 -4.93 -2.93 11.00
N ALA A 25 -5.37 -3.58 12.06
CA ALA A 25 -4.49 -4.35 12.94
C ALA A 25 -3.73 -5.44 12.17
N GLY A 26 -2.44 -5.56 12.42
CA GLY A 26 -1.60 -6.57 11.78
C GLY A 26 -1.22 -6.28 10.33
N SER A 27 -1.66 -5.15 9.75
CA SER A 27 -1.25 -4.81 8.39
C SER A 27 0.19 -4.30 8.37
N ILE A 28 0.86 -4.52 7.26
CA ILE A 28 2.30 -4.29 7.13
C ILE A 28 2.61 -3.59 5.81
N THR A 29 3.50 -2.59 5.84
CA THR A 29 4.15 -2.14 4.61
C THR A 29 5.53 -2.80 4.55
N SER A 30 5.65 -3.84 3.74
CA SER A 30 6.94 -4.50 3.53
C SER A 30 7.86 -3.59 2.74
N ASN A 31 9.09 -3.41 3.21
CA ASN A 31 10.00 -2.43 2.63
C ASN A 31 11.24 -3.03 1.95
N VAL A 32 11.41 -4.34 2.04
CA VAL A 32 12.53 -5.03 1.38
C VAL A 32 11.99 -6.19 0.57
N LYS A 33 12.37 -6.29 -0.70
CA LYS A 33 11.99 -7.41 -1.54
C LYS A 33 12.68 -8.70 -1.05
N SER A 34 12.01 -9.83 -1.22
CA SER A 34 12.56 -11.12 -0.77
C SER A 34 13.88 -11.48 -1.43
N ASP A 35 14.09 -11.06 -2.67
CA ASP A 35 15.36 -11.28 -3.38
C ASP A 35 16.39 -10.17 -3.11
N LYS A 36 16.04 -9.18 -2.28
CA LYS A 36 16.88 -8.06 -1.89
C LYS A 36 17.40 -7.20 -3.05
N THR A 37 16.70 -7.21 -4.16
CA THR A 37 16.98 -6.29 -5.27
C THR A 37 16.38 -4.92 -4.99
N LEU A 38 16.69 -3.94 -5.84
CA LEU A 38 16.15 -2.58 -5.68
C LEU A 38 14.65 -2.58 -5.95
N VAL A 39 13.93 -1.74 -5.19
CA VAL A 39 12.49 -1.65 -5.32
C VAL A 39 12.11 -0.88 -6.58
N VAL A 40 11.11 -1.39 -7.29
CA VAL A 40 10.58 -0.77 -8.51
C VAL A 40 9.09 -0.51 -8.29
N VAL A 41 8.64 0.71 -8.60
CA VAL A 41 7.21 1.03 -8.64
C VAL A 41 6.70 0.69 -10.04
N LYS A 42 5.68 -0.15 -10.11
CA LYS A 42 5.10 -0.61 -11.38
C LYS A 42 3.70 -0.06 -11.54
N ASP A 43 3.48 0.68 -12.62
CA ASP A 43 2.17 1.21 -13.00
C ASP A 43 1.88 0.82 -14.44
N HIS A 44 1.01 -0.17 -14.65
CA HIS A 44 0.71 -0.73 -15.96
C HIS A 44 2.00 -1.11 -16.70
N ASP A 45 2.32 -0.39 -17.78
CA ASP A 45 3.51 -0.65 -18.58
C ASP A 45 4.73 0.14 -18.12
N GLU A 46 4.57 1.04 -17.16
CA GLU A 46 5.65 1.85 -16.64
C GLU A 46 6.30 1.24 -15.43
N LYS A 47 7.61 1.35 -15.35
CA LYS A 47 8.39 0.93 -14.20
C LYS A 47 9.26 2.09 -13.76
N ILE A 48 9.11 2.49 -12.50
CA ILE A 48 9.93 3.55 -11.92
C ILE A 48 10.93 2.89 -10.98
N GLU A 49 12.19 2.96 -11.32
CA GLU A 49 13.26 2.45 -10.48
C GLU A 49 13.53 3.44 -9.36
N THR A 50 13.37 3.00 -8.13
CA THR A 50 13.58 3.87 -6.98
C THR A 50 15.05 4.05 -6.62
N GLY A 51 15.90 3.13 -7.05
CA GLY A 51 17.29 3.10 -6.63
C GLY A 51 17.49 2.71 -5.18
N LEU A 52 16.46 2.23 -4.51
CA LEU A 52 16.47 1.94 -3.08
C LEU A 52 16.23 0.46 -2.82
N LYS A 53 16.98 -0.12 -1.88
CA LYS A 53 16.70 -1.46 -1.36
C LYS A 53 15.54 -1.47 -0.39
N LYS A 54 15.34 -0.36 0.34
CA LYS A 54 14.25 -0.21 1.29
C LYS A 54 13.29 0.86 0.79
N PHE A 55 12.11 0.45 0.46
CA PHE A 55 11.04 1.33 0.01
C PHE A 55 9.71 0.61 0.22
N GLY A 56 8.88 1.15 1.07
CA GLY A 56 7.60 0.53 1.42
C GLY A 56 6.48 0.91 0.47
N ALA A 57 5.40 1.44 1.02
CA ALA A 57 4.22 1.82 0.27
C ALA A 57 3.95 3.32 0.36
N MET A 58 3.22 3.83 -0.62
CA MET A 58 2.69 5.19 -0.58
C MET A 58 1.17 5.14 -0.60
N LEU A 59 0.56 5.63 0.47
CA LEU A 59 -0.89 5.68 0.60
C LEU A 59 -1.38 7.11 0.38
N GLY A 60 -2.35 7.27 -0.49
CA GLY A 60 -3.04 8.54 -0.66
C GLY A 60 -3.90 8.88 0.55
N ASP A 61 -4.58 10.03 0.50
CA ASP A 61 -5.43 10.48 1.59
C ASP A 61 -6.66 9.58 1.75
N TYR A 62 -7.10 9.40 2.99
CA TYR A 62 -8.30 8.62 3.33
C TYR A 62 -8.26 7.16 2.84
N VAL A 63 -7.08 6.58 2.68
CA VAL A 63 -6.95 5.16 2.35
C VAL A 63 -7.19 4.32 3.61
N GLU A 64 -7.96 3.26 3.48
CA GLU A 64 -8.15 2.28 4.56
C GLU A 64 -7.60 0.93 4.14
N VAL A 65 -6.67 0.42 4.92
CA VAL A 65 -6.08 -0.90 4.71
C VAL A 65 -6.66 -1.87 5.72
N GLY A 66 -7.28 -2.94 5.24
CA GLY A 66 -7.89 -3.95 6.10
C GLY A 66 -6.86 -4.72 6.92
N CYS A 67 -7.36 -5.37 7.97
CA CYS A 67 -6.50 -6.09 8.92
C CYS A 67 -5.67 -7.19 8.24
N ASN A 68 -4.45 -7.38 8.73
CA ASN A 68 -3.53 -8.42 8.28
C ASN A 68 -3.23 -8.39 6.78
N SER A 69 -3.32 -7.21 6.16
CA SER A 69 -2.90 -7.03 4.78
C SER A 69 -1.41 -6.74 4.70
N VAL A 70 -0.79 -7.14 3.60
CA VAL A 70 0.61 -6.84 3.31
C VAL A 70 0.68 -5.98 2.06
N LEU A 71 1.27 -4.81 2.20
CA LEU A 71 1.57 -3.93 1.06
C LEU A 71 3.01 -4.20 0.66
N ASN A 72 3.20 -4.80 -0.49
CA ASN A 72 4.54 -5.20 -0.94
C ASN A 72 5.38 -3.98 -1.33
N PRO A 73 6.71 -4.09 -1.34
CA PRO A 73 7.57 -2.94 -1.65
C PRO A 73 7.22 -2.30 -2.99
N GLY A 74 7.09 -0.98 -3.00
CA GLY A 74 6.72 -0.22 -4.19
C GLY A 74 5.22 -0.11 -4.44
N THR A 75 4.37 -0.52 -3.51
CA THR A 75 2.92 -0.37 -3.63
C THR A 75 2.52 1.10 -3.53
N VAL A 76 1.65 1.54 -4.41
CA VAL A 76 1.05 2.88 -4.39
C VAL A 76 -0.46 2.72 -4.39
N ILE A 77 -1.13 3.31 -3.41
CA ILE A 77 -2.60 3.23 -3.30
C ILE A 77 -3.17 4.64 -3.44
N GLY A 78 -4.01 4.84 -4.44
CA GLY A 78 -4.66 6.12 -4.68
C GLY A 78 -5.64 6.50 -3.57
N SER A 79 -5.92 7.78 -3.45
CA SER A 79 -6.76 8.32 -2.37
C SER A 79 -8.16 7.72 -2.34
N HIS A 80 -8.76 7.65 -1.15
CA HIS A 80 -10.11 7.14 -0.93
C HIS A 80 -10.31 5.68 -1.34
N THR A 81 -9.26 4.88 -1.33
CA THR A 81 -9.31 3.46 -1.67
C THR A 81 -9.36 2.61 -0.42
N ASN A 82 -10.18 1.57 -0.45
CA ASN A 82 -10.24 0.57 0.61
C ASN A 82 -9.60 -0.72 0.15
N VAL A 83 -8.76 -1.29 1.00
CA VAL A 83 -8.13 -2.59 0.77
C VAL A 83 -8.78 -3.59 1.71
N TYR A 84 -9.30 -4.69 1.15
CA TYR A 84 -9.93 -5.74 1.95
C TYR A 84 -8.92 -6.41 2.88
N PRO A 85 -9.38 -6.91 4.04
CA PRO A 85 -8.49 -7.65 4.96
C PRO A 85 -7.83 -8.84 4.27
N LEU A 86 -6.68 -9.24 4.79
CA LEU A 86 -5.91 -10.38 4.33
C LEU A 86 -5.45 -10.28 2.87
N SER A 87 -5.28 -9.05 2.38
CA SER A 87 -4.84 -8.83 1.01
C SER A 87 -3.32 -8.76 0.92
N SER A 88 -2.79 -9.22 -0.22
CA SER A 88 -1.40 -8.96 -0.60
C SER A 88 -1.44 -8.01 -1.79
N VAL A 89 -0.97 -6.79 -1.60
CA VAL A 89 -1.11 -5.72 -2.58
C VAL A 89 0.23 -5.45 -3.26
N ARG A 90 0.22 -5.34 -4.58
CA ARG A 90 1.39 -4.99 -5.38
C ARG A 90 1.03 -3.96 -6.43
N GLY A 91 1.99 -3.10 -6.77
CA GLY A 91 1.84 -2.14 -7.84
C GLY A 91 0.99 -0.94 -7.46
N VAL A 92 0.41 -0.30 -8.45
CA VAL A 92 -0.41 0.90 -8.26
C VAL A 92 -1.88 0.54 -8.25
N VAL A 93 -2.58 0.93 -7.19
CA VAL A 93 -4.03 0.77 -7.07
C VAL A 93 -4.68 2.13 -7.31
N PRO A 94 -5.64 2.24 -8.24
CA PRO A 94 -6.24 3.53 -8.56
C PRO A 94 -7.02 4.12 -7.39
N ALA A 95 -7.21 5.45 -7.42
CA ALA A 95 -8.02 6.15 -6.42
C ALA A 95 -9.49 5.72 -6.49
N ASN A 96 -10.22 5.95 -5.41
CA ASN A 96 -11.66 5.67 -5.30
C ASN A 96 -12.02 4.23 -5.64
N SER A 97 -11.19 3.28 -5.22
CA SER A 97 -11.37 1.87 -5.57
C SER A 97 -11.55 1.01 -4.33
N ILE A 98 -11.99 -0.21 -4.55
CA ILE A 98 -12.00 -1.26 -3.53
C ILE A 98 -11.10 -2.38 -4.05
N TYR A 99 -10.00 -2.64 -3.35
CA TYR A 99 -9.09 -3.73 -3.68
C TYR A 99 -9.56 -4.99 -2.95
N LYS A 100 -10.14 -5.92 -3.68
CA LYS A 100 -10.63 -7.19 -3.13
C LYS A 100 -9.55 -8.28 -3.19
N ASN A 101 -8.87 -8.36 -4.34
CA ASN A 101 -7.72 -9.23 -4.57
C ASN A 101 -7.02 -8.77 -5.85
N ARG A 102 -5.97 -9.48 -6.28
CA ARG A 102 -5.17 -9.06 -7.45
C ARG A 102 -5.97 -8.92 -8.73
N SER A 103 -7.02 -9.71 -8.89
CA SER A 103 -7.85 -9.72 -10.10
C SER A 103 -9.13 -8.93 -9.95
N GLU A 104 -9.46 -8.46 -8.74
CA GLU A 104 -10.68 -7.70 -8.49
C GLU A 104 -10.38 -6.37 -7.82
N VAL A 105 -10.26 -5.34 -8.64
CA VAL A 105 -10.19 -3.95 -8.18
C VAL A 105 -11.38 -3.23 -8.78
N VAL A 106 -12.26 -2.73 -7.93
CA VAL A 106 -13.53 -2.15 -8.35
C VAL A 106 -13.56 -0.68 -7.99
N GLU A 107 -14.01 0.15 -8.92
CA GLU A 107 -14.19 1.57 -8.65
C GLU A 107 -15.39 1.78 -7.71
N LYS A 108 -15.24 2.67 -6.74
CA LYS A 108 -16.34 3.06 -5.85
C LYS A 108 -17.38 3.87 -6.62
N ARG A 109 -18.60 3.63 -6.28
CA ARG A 109 -19.72 4.38 -6.85
C ARG A 109 -20.13 5.54 -5.96
#